data_a82df4f8e5cf2c91456e1d4a6302a2ff
#
_entry.id   a82df4f8e5cf2c91456e1d4a6302a2ff
#
_cell.length_a   1.000
_cell.length_b   1.000
_cell.length_c   1.000
_cell.angle_alpha   90.00
_cell.angle_beta   90.00
_cell.angle_gamma   90.00
#
_symmetry.space_group_name_H-M   'P 1'
#
loop_
_entity.id
_entity.type
_entity.pdbx_description
1 polymer ?
#
loop_
_entity_poly.entity_id
_entity_poly.type
_entity_poly.pdbx_seq_one_letter_code
_entity_poly.pdbx_strand_id
1 'polypeptide(L)'
;IEQHEHFTDFLIWLKAGMHSREDYLKLPNNETCNAYLKEVFRFYTFMEQENKHSESLKVLSDTQMIVRNSIGIRKVLNRKSFRGYLKEKGHQGKTIEQDKIVVLLQECANSRDQVLLLLLAETGFRIGELLGVRYAEDIDYEKHIIYVNFRDDNENGARAKNAELRRAKISDATFDILMFYIEDYKELIIGQEYLFINVSGDYVGKPFKGSGVYAMLRRLERKTGIKASPHMLRHY
;
A
#
# COMPACT_ATOMS: atom_id res chain seq x y z
N ILE A 1 -1.03 -20.92 30.64
CA ILE A 1 -1.35 -22.10 29.82
C ILE A 1 -2.50 -21.76 28.87
N GLU A 2 -3.63 -21.29 29.36
CA GLU A 2 -4.83 -21.01 28.56
C GLU A 2 -4.63 -20.02 27.41
N GLN A 3 -3.90 -18.92 27.63
CA GLN A 3 -3.61 -17.94 26.57
C GLN A 3 -2.90 -18.57 25.36
N HIS A 4 -1.93 -19.44 25.62
CA HIS A 4 -1.14 -20.05 24.54
C HIS A 4 -2.00 -20.99 23.71
N GLU A 5 -2.86 -21.75 24.34
CA GLU A 5 -3.80 -22.67 23.68
C GLU A 5 -4.78 -21.90 22.80
N HIS A 6 -5.48 -20.92 23.34
CA HIS A 6 -6.48 -20.13 22.59
C HIS A 6 -5.89 -19.44 21.34
N PHE A 7 -4.71 -18.83 21.47
CA PHE A 7 -4.09 -18.17 20.32
C PHE A 7 -3.51 -19.16 19.33
N THR A 8 -3.07 -20.32 19.77
CA THR A 8 -2.62 -21.40 18.90
C THR A 8 -3.80 -22.00 18.12
N ASP A 9 -4.90 -22.27 18.80
CA ASP A 9 -6.13 -22.77 18.18
C ASP A 9 -6.67 -21.76 17.15
N PHE A 10 -6.67 -20.49 17.48
CA PHE A 10 -7.03 -19.43 16.53
C PHE A 10 -6.14 -19.41 15.28
N LEU A 11 -4.83 -19.58 15.43
CA LEU A 11 -3.92 -19.69 14.31
C LEU A 11 -4.17 -20.94 13.46
N ILE A 12 -4.47 -22.08 14.08
CA ILE A 12 -4.81 -23.32 13.38
C ILE A 12 -6.11 -23.14 12.59
N TRP A 13 -7.12 -22.53 13.20
CA TRP A 13 -8.41 -22.21 12.57
C TRP A 13 -8.24 -21.28 11.36
N LEU A 14 -7.41 -20.24 11.48
CA LEU A 14 -7.06 -19.35 10.36
C LEU A 14 -6.36 -20.11 9.23
N LYS A 15 -5.35 -20.92 9.56
CA LYS A 15 -4.58 -21.70 8.56
C LYS A 15 -5.42 -22.72 7.84
N ALA A 16 -6.41 -23.29 8.50
CA ALA A 16 -7.36 -24.20 7.90
C ALA A 16 -8.38 -23.50 6.98
N GLY A 17 -8.35 -22.17 6.91
CA GLY A 17 -9.30 -21.39 6.10
C GLY A 17 -10.70 -21.33 6.66
N MET A 18 -10.93 -21.77 7.89
CA MET A 18 -12.26 -21.86 8.52
C MET A 18 -12.89 -20.49 8.81
N HIS A 19 -12.12 -19.40 8.66
CA HIS A 19 -12.58 -18.01 8.78
C HIS A 19 -13.35 -17.52 7.54
N SER A 20 -13.21 -18.19 6.40
CA SER A 20 -13.88 -17.83 5.15
C SER A 20 -15.24 -18.53 5.02
N ARG A 21 -16.22 -17.80 4.49
CA ARG A 21 -17.56 -18.34 4.17
C ARG A 21 -17.66 -18.89 2.74
N GLU A 22 -16.62 -18.70 1.94
CA GLU A 22 -16.58 -19.09 0.53
C GLU A 22 -15.67 -20.31 0.34
N ASP A 23 -16.10 -21.26 -0.48
CA ASP A 23 -15.36 -22.48 -0.78
C ASP A 23 -14.09 -22.28 -1.65
N TYR A 24 -13.83 -21.07 -2.10
CA TYR A 24 -12.67 -20.72 -2.94
C TYR A 24 -11.50 -20.21 -2.11
N LEU A 25 -10.73 -21.14 -1.57
CA LEU A 25 -9.82 -20.77 -0.53
C LEU A 25 -8.37 -20.67 -1.01
N LYS A 26 -7.95 -19.45 -1.22
CA LYS A 26 -6.57 -19.10 -1.02
C LYS A 26 -6.29 -19.11 0.47
N LEU A 27 -5.79 -20.22 0.99
CA LEU A 27 -5.41 -20.33 2.40
C LEU A 27 -4.45 -19.18 2.78
N PRO A 28 -4.68 -18.52 3.93
CA PRO A 28 -3.83 -17.43 4.36
C PRO A 28 -2.41 -17.94 4.64
N ASN A 29 -1.42 -17.16 4.21
CA ASN A 29 -0.03 -17.43 4.55
C ASN A 29 0.27 -17.08 6.02
N ASN A 30 1.45 -17.47 6.51
CA ASN A 30 1.83 -17.24 7.90
C ASN A 30 1.83 -15.75 8.28
N GLU A 31 2.21 -14.87 7.38
CA GLU A 31 2.20 -13.41 7.61
C GLU A 31 0.77 -12.90 7.82
N THR A 32 -0.16 -13.35 6.98
CA THR A 32 -1.58 -13.00 7.11
C THR A 32 -2.15 -13.52 8.44
N CYS A 33 -1.88 -14.78 8.79
CA CYS A 33 -2.31 -15.35 10.08
C CYS A 33 -1.75 -14.56 11.26
N ASN A 34 -0.46 -14.23 11.23
CA ASN A 34 0.17 -13.44 12.27
C ASN A 34 -0.39 -12.01 12.34
N ALA A 35 -0.74 -11.41 11.21
CA ALA A 35 -1.36 -10.09 11.17
C ALA A 35 -2.72 -10.10 11.88
N TYR A 36 -3.58 -11.06 11.59
CA TYR A 36 -4.86 -11.23 12.32
C TYR A 36 -4.63 -11.44 13.81
N LEU A 37 -3.68 -12.30 14.19
CA LEU A 37 -3.39 -12.54 15.60
C LEU A 37 -2.87 -11.28 16.30
N LYS A 38 -2.04 -10.47 15.62
CA LYS A 38 -1.55 -9.19 16.17
C LYS A 38 -2.71 -8.24 16.48
N GLU A 39 -3.73 -8.18 15.61
CA GLU A 39 -4.91 -7.33 15.85
C GLU A 39 -5.78 -7.88 17.00
N VAL A 40 -5.97 -9.19 17.09
CA VAL A 40 -6.66 -9.82 18.23
C VAL A 40 -5.90 -9.55 19.53
N PHE A 41 -4.57 -9.65 19.51
CA PHE A 41 -3.74 -9.35 20.66
C PHE A 41 -3.83 -7.87 21.10
N ARG A 42 -3.87 -6.93 20.14
CA ARG A 42 -4.10 -5.51 20.42
C ARG A 42 -5.46 -5.26 21.04
N PHE A 43 -6.51 -5.93 20.54
CA PHE A 43 -7.84 -5.83 21.08
C PHE A 43 -7.88 -6.26 22.54
N TYR A 44 -7.30 -7.41 22.90
CA TYR A 44 -7.25 -7.85 24.30
C TYR A 44 -6.38 -6.92 25.17
N THR A 45 -5.30 -6.39 24.63
CA THR A 45 -4.48 -5.38 25.33
C THR A 45 -5.29 -4.13 25.67
N PHE A 46 -6.09 -3.65 24.72
CA PHE A 46 -7.00 -2.53 24.93
C PHE A 46 -8.06 -2.87 25.99
N MET A 47 -8.73 -4.01 25.86
CA MET A 47 -9.76 -4.43 26.81
C MET A 47 -9.23 -4.54 28.24
N GLU A 48 -8.03 -5.09 28.43
CA GLU A 48 -7.43 -5.17 29.77
C GLU A 48 -7.02 -3.79 30.32
N GLN A 49 -6.65 -2.83 29.45
CA GLN A 49 -6.36 -1.46 29.87
C GLN A 49 -7.61 -0.70 30.30
N GLU A 50 -8.71 -0.85 29.56
CA GLU A 50 -10.00 -0.22 29.90
C GLU A 50 -10.62 -0.83 31.16
N ASN A 51 -10.45 -2.14 31.36
CA ASN A 51 -11.03 -2.88 32.51
C ASN A 51 -10.01 -3.08 33.64
N LYS A 52 -9.22 -2.07 33.99
CA LYS A 52 -8.12 -2.09 34.97
C LYS A 52 -8.48 -2.67 36.34
N HIS A 53 -9.76 -2.77 36.67
CA HIS A 53 -10.25 -3.23 37.96
C HIS A 53 -10.97 -4.60 37.93
N SER A 54 -11.08 -5.23 36.75
CA SER A 54 -11.73 -6.54 36.59
C SER A 54 -10.71 -7.65 36.43
N GLU A 55 -10.59 -8.53 37.44
CA GLU A 55 -9.73 -9.72 37.37
C GLU A 55 -10.20 -10.74 36.31
N SER A 56 -11.46 -10.67 35.90
CA SER A 56 -12.10 -11.63 35.00
C SER A 56 -11.65 -11.55 33.55
N LEU A 57 -10.89 -10.51 33.13
CA LEU A 57 -10.49 -10.29 31.76
C LEU A 57 -8.98 -10.42 31.51
N LYS A 58 -8.25 -11.07 32.39
CA LYS A 58 -6.80 -11.31 32.18
C LYS A 58 -6.55 -12.43 31.19
N VAL A 59 -6.62 -12.10 29.91
CA VAL A 59 -6.38 -13.04 28.80
C VAL A 59 -4.87 -13.09 28.45
N LEU A 60 -4.13 -12.01 28.68
CA LEU A 60 -2.73 -11.87 28.24
C LEU A 60 -1.76 -12.11 29.38
N SER A 61 -0.73 -12.94 29.15
CA SER A 61 0.35 -13.18 30.09
C SER A 61 1.37 -12.05 30.10
N ASP A 62 1.85 -11.70 31.30
CA ASP A 62 2.95 -10.77 31.48
C ASP A 62 4.30 -11.47 31.30
N THR A 63 5.18 -10.86 30.50
CA THR A 63 6.53 -11.32 30.29
C THR A 63 7.52 -10.22 30.73
N GLN A 64 8.49 -10.58 31.54
CA GLN A 64 9.55 -9.64 31.93
C GLN A 64 10.60 -9.56 30.84
N MET A 65 10.93 -8.33 30.42
CA MET A 65 11.99 -8.05 29.47
C MET A 65 13.03 -7.13 30.12
N ILE A 66 14.28 -7.54 30.07
CA ILE A 66 15.39 -6.71 30.52
C ILE A 66 15.88 -5.89 29.32
N VAL A 67 15.69 -4.58 29.38
CA VAL A 67 16.21 -3.65 28.38
C VAL A 67 17.44 -2.96 28.93
N ARG A 68 18.51 -2.93 28.13
CA ARG A 68 19.72 -2.14 28.43
C ARG A 68 19.69 -0.88 27.55
N ASN A 69 19.88 0.27 28.16
CA ASN A 69 20.11 1.49 27.40
C ASN A 69 21.56 1.58 26.90
N SER A 70 21.85 2.58 26.07
CA SER A 70 23.19 2.84 25.51
C SER A 70 24.28 3.07 26.57
N ILE A 71 23.91 3.39 27.81
CA ILE A 71 24.83 3.63 28.96
C ILE A 71 24.95 2.37 29.84
N GLY A 72 24.37 1.24 29.46
CA GLY A 72 24.44 -0.04 30.16
C GLY A 72 23.46 -0.20 31.34
N ILE A 73 22.61 0.76 31.66
CA ILE A 73 21.59 0.66 32.71
C ILE A 73 20.56 -0.38 32.33
N ARG A 74 20.33 -1.35 33.21
CA ARG A 74 19.29 -2.37 33.02
C ARG A 74 17.97 -1.89 33.60
N LYS A 75 16.91 -1.97 32.79
CA LYS A 75 15.54 -1.73 33.21
C LYS A 75 14.71 -2.98 32.95
N VAL A 76 13.98 -3.44 33.96
CA VAL A 76 13.02 -4.53 33.82
C VAL A 76 11.68 -3.89 33.38
N LEU A 77 11.19 -4.30 32.22
CA LEU A 77 9.88 -3.91 31.70
C LEU A 77 8.97 -5.13 31.70
N ASN A 78 7.79 -5.00 32.30
CA ASN A 78 6.73 -5.97 32.12
C ASN A 78 6.04 -5.68 30.80
N ARG A 79 6.04 -6.66 29.91
CA ARG A 79 5.41 -6.54 28.60
C ARG A 79 4.52 -7.74 28.35
N LYS A 80 3.31 -7.47 27.86
CA LYS A 80 2.44 -8.53 27.34
C LYS A 80 3.00 -9.00 26.00
N SER A 81 3.17 -10.31 25.85
CA SER A 81 3.71 -10.88 24.63
C SER A 81 3.20 -12.31 24.40
N PHE A 82 3.12 -12.69 23.14
CA PHE A 82 2.83 -14.05 22.69
C PHE A 82 4.03 -14.56 21.87
N ARG A 83 4.46 -15.80 22.12
CA ARG A 83 5.64 -16.40 21.46
C ARG A 83 5.28 -17.40 20.34
N GLY A 84 4.01 -17.74 20.19
CA GLY A 84 3.52 -18.73 19.24
C GLY A 84 3.27 -18.23 17.82
N TYR A 85 3.82 -17.07 17.43
CA TYR A 85 3.72 -16.60 16.07
C TYR A 85 4.34 -17.58 15.07
N LEU A 86 3.67 -17.75 13.92
CA LEU A 86 4.16 -18.60 12.85
C LEU A 86 5.42 -18.01 12.24
N LYS A 87 6.35 -18.87 11.82
CA LYS A 87 7.58 -18.41 11.14
C LYS A 87 7.20 -17.76 9.80
N GLU A 88 7.50 -16.49 9.66
CA GLU A 88 7.30 -15.73 8.42
C GLU A 88 8.46 -16.02 7.44
N LYS A 89 8.13 -16.16 6.15
CA LYS A 89 9.15 -16.20 5.11
C LYS A 89 9.54 -14.75 4.84
N GLY A 90 10.83 -14.41 4.99
CA GLY A 90 11.31 -13.07 4.69
C GLY A 90 10.90 -12.64 3.28
N HIS A 91 10.24 -11.50 3.16
CA HIS A 91 9.91 -10.90 1.88
C HIS A 91 11.16 -10.23 1.32
N GLN A 92 11.74 -10.80 0.27
CA GLN A 92 12.58 -9.99 -0.62
C GLN A 92 11.62 -9.13 -1.45
N GLY A 93 11.75 -7.81 -1.33
CA GLY A 93 11.00 -6.86 -2.16
C GLY A 93 11.25 -7.20 -3.63
N LYS A 94 10.17 -7.47 -4.37
CA LYS A 94 10.29 -7.68 -5.81
C LYS A 94 10.46 -6.32 -6.45
N THR A 95 11.58 -6.11 -7.14
CA THR A 95 11.84 -4.96 -8.01
C THR A 95 11.61 -5.35 -9.46
N ILE A 96 11.57 -4.38 -10.35
CA ILE A 96 11.50 -4.56 -11.79
C ILE A 96 12.78 -3.98 -12.42
N GLU A 97 13.33 -4.64 -13.42
CA GLU A 97 14.52 -4.19 -14.13
C GLU A 97 14.17 -3.07 -15.13
N GLN A 98 15.10 -2.16 -15.37
CA GLN A 98 14.89 -0.96 -16.19
C GLN A 98 14.45 -1.28 -17.62
N ASP A 99 15.10 -2.24 -18.25
CA ASP A 99 14.78 -2.70 -19.61
C ASP A 99 13.32 -3.17 -19.71
N LYS A 100 12.82 -3.84 -18.68
CA LYS A 100 11.41 -4.27 -18.61
C LYS A 100 10.45 -3.08 -18.49
N ILE A 101 10.83 -2.02 -17.78
CA ILE A 101 10.01 -0.79 -17.71
C ILE A 101 9.91 -0.16 -19.10
N VAL A 102 11.03 -0.10 -19.85
CA VAL A 102 11.02 0.43 -21.22
C VAL A 102 10.07 -0.34 -22.13
N VAL A 103 10.10 -1.69 -22.06
CA VAL A 103 9.15 -2.52 -22.83
C VAL A 103 7.70 -2.25 -22.43
N LEU A 104 7.41 -2.12 -21.13
CA LEU A 104 6.06 -1.80 -20.66
C LEU A 104 5.59 -0.43 -21.18
N LEU A 105 6.46 0.59 -21.20
CA LEU A 105 6.16 1.92 -21.70
C LEU A 105 5.82 1.93 -23.19
N GLN A 106 6.56 1.15 -23.99
CA GLN A 106 6.32 1.01 -25.44
C GLN A 106 4.97 0.35 -25.75
N GLU A 107 4.49 -0.54 -24.86
CA GLU A 107 3.25 -1.28 -25.02
C GLU A 107 2.03 -0.60 -24.37
N CYS A 108 2.22 0.59 -23.78
CA CYS A 108 1.11 1.39 -23.25
C CYS A 108 0.16 1.81 -24.36
N ALA A 109 -1.14 1.74 -24.10
CA ALA A 109 -2.16 2.06 -25.11
C ALA A 109 -2.40 3.58 -25.27
N ASN A 110 -1.94 4.39 -24.32
CA ASN A 110 -2.19 5.84 -24.27
C ASN A 110 -1.15 6.54 -23.37
N SER A 111 -1.05 7.86 -23.50
CA SER A 111 -0.12 8.71 -22.77
C SER A 111 -0.37 8.72 -21.25
N ARG A 112 -1.63 8.58 -20.78
CA ARG A 112 -1.94 8.44 -19.34
C ARG A 112 -1.22 7.25 -18.72
N ASP A 113 -1.27 6.08 -19.38
CA ASP A 113 -0.66 4.85 -18.88
C ASP A 113 0.86 4.98 -18.83
N GLN A 114 1.47 5.65 -19.83
CA GLN A 114 2.91 5.94 -19.86
C GLN A 114 3.33 6.84 -18.70
N VAL A 115 2.66 7.98 -18.52
CA VAL A 115 2.95 8.93 -17.42
C VAL A 115 2.81 8.24 -16.07
N LEU A 116 1.76 7.45 -15.88
CA LEU A 116 1.55 6.75 -14.60
C LEU A 116 2.68 5.77 -14.28
N LEU A 117 3.15 5.00 -15.25
CA LEU A 117 4.29 4.09 -15.07
C LEU A 117 5.59 4.85 -14.76
N LEU A 118 5.87 5.91 -15.51
CA LEU A 118 7.05 6.75 -15.30
C LEU A 118 7.05 7.38 -13.91
N LEU A 119 5.95 7.99 -13.51
CA LEU A 119 5.84 8.62 -12.20
C LEU A 119 5.94 7.61 -11.05
N LEU A 120 5.38 6.41 -11.19
CA LEU A 120 5.56 5.35 -10.18
C LEU A 120 7.03 4.95 -10.03
N ALA A 121 7.75 4.82 -11.15
CA ALA A 121 9.15 4.42 -11.15
C ALA A 121 10.08 5.54 -10.62
N GLU A 122 9.88 6.78 -11.09
CA GLU A 122 10.80 7.88 -10.81
C GLU A 122 10.59 8.51 -9.44
N THR A 123 9.34 8.66 -8.98
CA THR A 123 9.03 9.37 -7.73
C THR A 123 9.03 8.46 -6.49
N GLY A 124 8.89 7.16 -6.68
CA GLY A 124 8.69 6.23 -5.59
C GLY A 124 7.40 6.48 -4.78
N PHE A 125 6.42 7.20 -5.33
CA PHE A 125 5.13 7.43 -4.68
C PHE A 125 4.28 6.16 -4.67
N ARG A 126 3.40 6.06 -3.69
CA ARG A 126 2.38 5.00 -3.68
C ARG A 126 1.31 5.30 -4.72
N ILE A 127 0.70 4.23 -5.26
CA ILE A 127 -0.40 4.40 -6.23
C ILE A 127 -1.53 5.30 -5.69
N GLY A 128 -1.91 5.17 -4.42
CA GLY A 128 -2.92 6.04 -3.81
C GLY A 128 -2.46 7.48 -3.65
N GLU A 129 -1.15 7.73 -3.53
CA GLU A 129 -0.56 9.07 -3.50
C GLU A 129 -0.66 9.72 -4.89
N LEU A 130 -0.24 9.02 -5.95
CA LEU A 130 -0.30 9.53 -7.32
C LEU A 130 -1.73 9.77 -7.82
N LEU A 131 -2.65 8.86 -7.54
CA LEU A 131 -4.03 9.00 -7.98
C LEU A 131 -4.79 10.14 -7.27
N GLY A 132 -4.27 10.65 -6.16
CA GLY A 132 -4.80 11.81 -5.46
C GLY A 132 -4.24 13.16 -5.94
N VAL A 133 -3.24 13.16 -6.85
CA VAL A 133 -2.62 14.39 -7.35
C VAL A 133 -3.62 15.21 -8.16
N ARG A 134 -3.68 16.52 -7.86
CA ARG A 134 -4.47 17.51 -8.58
C ARG A 134 -3.59 18.23 -9.61
N TYR A 135 -4.06 18.31 -10.85
CA TYR A 135 -3.21 18.85 -11.93
C TYR A 135 -2.86 20.34 -11.74
N ALA A 136 -3.76 21.14 -11.16
CA ALA A 136 -3.56 22.58 -10.98
C ALA A 136 -2.84 22.96 -9.69
N GLU A 137 -3.00 22.15 -8.62
CA GLU A 137 -2.57 22.51 -7.27
C GLU A 137 -1.28 21.80 -6.84
N ASP A 138 -1.07 20.58 -7.33
CA ASP A 138 -0.04 19.70 -6.81
C ASP A 138 1.17 19.58 -7.74
N ILE A 139 1.27 20.38 -8.80
CA ILE A 139 2.36 20.36 -9.76
C ILE A 139 3.00 21.75 -9.85
N ASP A 140 4.30 21.83 -9.54
CA ASP A 140 5.12 22.98 -9.87
C ASP A 140 5.70 22.76 -11.27
N TYR A 141 5.06 23.38 -12.25
CA TYR A 141 5.39 23.25 -13.67
C TYR A 141 6.73 23.89 -14.05
N GLU A 142 7.20 24.87 -13.28
CA GLU A 142 8.49 25.52 -13.53
C GLU A 142 9.66 24.69 -13.01
N LYS A 143 9.46 24.03 -11.86
CA LYS A 143 10.52 23.25 -11.20
C LYS A 143 10.42 21.76 -11.46
N HIS A 144 9.41 21.29 -12.18
CA HIS A 144 9.10 19.88 -12.44
C HIS A 144 8.96 19.08 -11.14
N ILE A 145 8.23 19.62 -10.16
CA ILE A 145 8.01 18.98 -8.85
C ILE A 145 6.55 18.58 -8.73
N ILE A 146 6.33 17.35 -8.29
CA ILE A 146 5.00 16.85 -7.93
C ILE A 146 4.91 16.75 -6.42
N TYR A 147 3.84 17.30 -5.86
CA TYR A 147 3.51 17.27 -4.45
C TYR A 147 2.42 16.23 -4.20
N VAL A 148 2.52 15.54 -3.07
CA VAL A 148 1.46 14.68 -2.55
C VAL A 148 0.91 15.32 -1.30
N ASN A 149 -0.27 15.90 -1.44
CA ASN A 149 -1.02 16.48 -0.34
C ASN A 149 -1.97 15.44 0.27
N PHE A 150 -2.11 15.44 1.59
CA PHE A 150 -3.07 14.57 2.26
C PHE A 150 -4.49 15.07 2.00
N ARG A 151 -5.33 14.18 1.46
CA ARG A 151 -6.77 14.37 1.29
C ARG A 151 -7.46 13.05 1.62
N ASP A 152 -8.53 13.06 2.36
CA ASP A 152 -9.30 11.89 2.80
C ASP A 152 -10.64 11.73 2.08
N ASP A 153 -11.04 12.73 1.30
CA ASP A 153 -12.31 12.87 0.59
C ASP A 153 -12.22 12.60 -0.93
N ASN A 154 -11.15 11.95 -1.40
CA ASN A 154 -10.97 11.67 -2.83
C ASN A 154 -12.06 10.74 -3.40
N GLU A 155 -12.79 11.18 -4.43
CA GLU A 155 -13.86 10.43 -5.11
C GLU A 155 -13.41 9.06 -5.66
N ASN A 156 -12.14 8.96 -6.08
CA ASN A 156 -11.55 7.72 -6.59
C ASN A 156 -11.06 6.77 -5.49
N GLY A 157 -11.24 7.15 -4.21
CA GLY A 157 -10.76 6.39 -3.06
C GLY A 157 -9.24 6.43 -2.88
N ALA A 158 -8.55 7.33 -3.57
CA ALA A 158 -7.12 7.55 -3.41
C ALA A 158 -6.83 8.07 -2.00
N ARG A 159 -5.80 7.52 -1.34
CA ARG A 159 -5.38 7.94 0.00
C ARG A 159 -3.87 7.99 0.11
N ALA A 160 -3.34 9.07 0.62
CA ALA A 160 -2.00 9.10 1.17
C ALA A 160 -2.02 8.33 2.51
N LYS A 161 -1.21 7.27 2.62
CA LYS A 161 -1.21 6.38 3.80
C LYS A 161 -0.81 7.09 5.10
N ASN A 162 0.04 8.12 4.98
CA ASN A 162 0.50 8.96 6.07
C ASN A 162 0.08 10.40 5.74
N ALA A 163 -0.31 11.16 6.74
CA ALA A 163 -0.64 12.58 6.60
C ALA A 163 0.60 13.47 6.38
N GLU A 164 1.64 12.94 5.73
CA GLU A 164 2.89 13.63 5.47
C GLU A 164 2.89 14.20 4.06
N LEU A 165 3.23 15.48 3.96
CA LEU A 165 3.54 16.13 2.68
C LEU A 165 4.77 15.46 2.07
N ARG A 166 4.63 14.93 0.86
CA ARG A 166 5.73 14.38 0.09
C ARG A 166 5.88 15.14 -1.21
N ARG A 167 7.10 15.23 -1.72
CA ARG A 167 7.37 15.81 -3.03
C ARG A 167 8.48 15.06 -3.72
N ALA A 168 8.45 15.06 -5.05
CA ALA A 168 9.54 14.54 -5.87
C ALA A 168 9.72 15.42 -7.09
N LYS A 169 10.97 15.68 -7.44
CA LYS A 169 11.33 16.26 -8.73
C LYS A 169 11.35 15.14 -9.77
N ILE A 170 10.80 15.39 -10.94
CA ILE A 170 10.83 14.49 -12.08
C ILE A 170 11.81 15.01 -13.15
N SER A 171 12.29 14.09 -13.99
CA SER A 171 13.15 14.42 -15.11
C SER A 171 12.41 15.21 -16.18
N ASP A 172 13.15 15.98 -16.97
CA ASP A 172 12.58 16.74 -18.09
C ASP A 172 11.86 15.82 -19.08
N ALA A 173 12.43 14.64 -19.36
CA ALA A 173 11.81 13.67 -20.25
C ALA A 173 10.45 13.15 -19.73
N THR A 174 10.34 12.89 -18.42
CA THR A 174 9.06 12.48 -17.80
C THR A 174 8.09 13.66 -17.78
N PHE A 175 8.59 14.87 -17.56
CA PHE A 175 7.77 16.08 -17.60
C PHE A 175 7.19 16.34 -18.99
N ASP A 176 7.98 16.18 -20.06
CA ASP A 176 7.50 16.32 -21.44
C ASP A 176 6.36 15.34 -21.76
N ILE A 177 6.46 14.09 -21.31
CA ILE A 177 5.40 13.09 -21.49
C ILE A 177 4.18 13.45 -20.64
N LEU A 178 4.37 14.00 -19.44
CA LEU A 178 3.29 14.52 -18.60
C LEU A 178 2.55 15.66 -19.30
N MET A 179 3.27 16.62 -19.87
CA MET A 179 2.68 17.74 -20.61
C MET A 179 1.93 17.26 -21.87
N PHE A 180 2.52 16.29 -22.58
CA PHE A 180 1.84 15.66 -23.71
C PHE A 180 0.52 15.00 -23.29
N TYR A 181 0.49 14.28 -22.16
CA TYR A 181 -0.73 13.69 -21.62
C TYR A 181 -1.77 14.76 -21.26
N ILE A 182 -1.35 15.83 -20.58
CA ILE A 182 -2.28 16.91 -20.19
C ILE A 182 -2.87 17.58 -21.43
N GLU A 183 -2.08 17.84 -22.45
CA GLU A 183 -2.57 18.46 -23.69
C GLU A 183 -3.47 17.52 -24.50
N ASP A 184 -3.11 16.24 -24.61
CA ASP A 184 -3.84 15.20 -25.32
C ASP A 184 -5.28 14.99 -24.75
N TYR A 185 -5.43 15.16 -23.43
CA TYR A 185 -6.71 15.01 -22.72
C TYR A 185 -7.21 16.29 -22.03
N LYS A 186 -6.76 17.44 -22.51
CA LYS A 186 -7.02 18.76 -21.91
C LYS A 186 -8.47 19.02 -21.56
N GLU A 187 -9.37 18.79 -22.51
CA GLU A 187 -10.80 19.03 -22.31
C GLU A 187 -11.42 18.16 -21.22
N LEU A 188 -10.90 16.95 -21.03
CA LEU A 188 -11.33 16.03 -19.98
C LEU A 188 -10.72 16.38 -18.62
N ILE A 189 -9.47 16.87 -18.61
CA ILE A 189 -8.72 17.21 -17.38
C ILE A 189 -9.23 18.53 -16.81
N ILE A 190 -9.44 19.56 -17.63
CA ILE A 190 -9.92 20.89 -17.17
C ILE A 190 -11.31 20.81 -16.55
N GLY A 191 -12.14 19.85 -16.92
CA GLY A 191 -13.48 19.67 -16.37
C GLY A 191 -13.54 19.10 -14.96
N GLN A 192 -12.39 18.76 -14.36
CA GLN A 192 -12.27 18.16 -13.03
C GLN A 192 -10.87 18.43 -12.43
N GLU A 193 -10.60 18.03 -11.19
CA GLU A 193 -9.38 18.42 -10.47
C GLU A 193 -8.21 17.42 -10.60
N TYR A 194 -8.52 16.14 -10.81
CA TYR A 194 -7.52 15.06 -10.75
C TYR A 194 -6.59 15.04 -11.96
N LEU A 195 -5.30 14.81 -11.72
CA LEU A 195 -4.36 14.58 -12.79
C LEU A 195 -4.70 13.32 -13.59
N PHE A 196 -5.00 12.22 -12.91
CA PHE A 196 -5.29 10.94 -13.57
C PHE A 196 -6.78 10.68 -13.70
N ILE A 197 -7.24 10.54 -14.96
CA ILE A 197 -8.62 10.32 -15.34
C ILE A 197 -8.78 9.05 -16.18
N ASN A 198 -9.99 8.58 -16.32
CA ASN A 198 -10.32 7.56 -17.31
C ASN A 198 -10.38 8.21 -18.70
N VAL A 199 -9.56 7.71 -19.64
CA VAL A 199 -9.43 8.25 -21.00
C VAL A 199 -10.27 7.47 -22.03
N SER A 200 -10.94 6.41 -21.62
CA SER A 200 -11.81 5.59 -22.48
C SER A 200 -12.88 4.85 -21.68
N GLY A 201 -13.93 4.37 -22.40
CA GLY A 201 -15.03 3.60 -21.81
C GLY A 201 -16.10 4.45 -21.14
N ASP A 202 -16.99 3.82 -20.38
CA ASP A 202 -18.16 4.44 -19.75
C ASP A 202 -17.84 5.48 -18.68
N TYR A 203 -16.62 5.51 -18.20
CA TYR A 203 -16.15 6.41 -17.14
C TYR A 203 -15.20 7.50 -17.64
N VAL A 204 -15.19 7.80 -18.95
CA VAL A 204 -14.35 8.87 -19.51
C VAL A 204 -14.50 10.17 -18.73
N GLY A 205 -13.37 10.83 -18.45
CA GLY A 205 -13.29 12.07 -17.66
C GLY A 205 -13.45 11.90 -16.14
N LYS A 206 -13.87 10.73 -15.66
CA LYS A 206 -13.95 10.48 -14.20
C LYS A 206 -12.57 10.16 -13.62
N PRO A 207 -12.31 10.51 -12.34
CA PRO A 207 -11.06 10.22 -11.68
C PRO A 207 -10.66 8.74 -11.78
N PHE A 208 -9.40 8.48 -12.12
CA PHE A 208 -8.90 7.12 -12.33
C PHE A 208 -8.73 6.40 -10.98
N LYS A 209 -9.20 5.16 -10.89
CA LYS A 209 -9.19 4.36 -9.66
C LYS A 209 -8.03 3.37 -9.63
N GLY A 210 -7.59 2.97 -8.42
CA GLY A 210 -6.57 1.94 -8.25
C GLY A 210 -6.89 0.62 -8.94
N SER A 211 -8.16 0.20 -8.98
CA SER A 211 -8.59 -1.01 -9.71
C SER A 211 -8.29 -0.91 -11.22
N GLY A 212 -8.42 0.29 -11.80
CA GLY A 212 -8.07 0.57 -13.19
C GLY A 212 -6.58 0.40 -13.47
N VAL A 213 -5.72 0.83 -12.53
CA VAL A 213 -4.26 0.64 -12.63
C VAL A 213 -3.89 -0.84 -12.63
N TYR A 214 -4.48 -1.63 -11.75
CA TYR A 214 -4.25 -3.09 -11.77
C TYR A 214 -4.79 -3.75 -13.03
N ALA A 215 -5.89 -3.27 -13.60
CA ALA A 215 -6.41 -3.75 -14.88
C ALA A 215 -5.47 -3.39 -16.04
N MET A 216 -4.90 -2.18 -16.05
CA MET A 216 -3.88 -1.73 -16.99
C MET A 216 -2.63 -2.64 -16.92
N LEU A 217 -2.07 -2.84 -15.73
CA LEU A 217 -0.89 -3.69 -15.55
C LEU A 217 -1.14 -5.14 -15.99
N ARG A 218 -2.32 -5.71 -15.75
CA ARG A 218 -2.69 -7.04 -16.25
C ARG A 218 -2.80 -7.08 -17.78
N ARG A 219 -3.23 -6.00 -18.44
CA ARG A 219 -3.22 -5.91 -19.91
C ARG A 219 -1.79 -5.89 -20.45
N LEU A 220 -0.91 -5.11 -19.83
CA LEU A 220 0.50 -5.06 -20.18
C LEU A 220 1.20 -6.42 -19.95
N GLU A 221 0.93 -7.08 -18.83
CA GLU A 221 1.45 -8.44 -18.56
C GLU A 221 1.02 -9.43 -19.65
N ARG A 222 -0.23 -9.39 -20.11
CA ARG A 222 -0.69 -10.26 -21.21
C ARG A 222 -0.02 -9.97 -22.54
N LYS A 223 0.33 -8.71 -22.83
CA LYS A 223 1.00 -8.32 -24.06
C LYS A 223 2.51 -8.67 -24.05
N THR A 224 3.16 -8.43 -22.94
CA THR A 224 4.64 -8.45 -22.83
C THR A 224 5.18 -9.69 -22.12
N GLY A 225 4.33 -10.42 -21.39
CA GLY A 225 4.76 -11.46 -20.46
C GLY A 225 5.44 -10.92 -19.19
N ILE A 226 5.59 -9.59 -19.05
CA ILE A 226 6.26 -8.95 -17.93
C ILE A 226 5.28 -8.68 -16.81
N LYS A 227 5.46 -9.34 -15.68
CA LYS A 227 4.67 -9.09 -14.47
C LYS A 227 5.15 -7.85 -13.75
N ALA A 228 4.29 -6.86 -13.63
CA ALA A 228 4.54 -5.63 -12.90
C ALA A 228 3.44 -5.34 -11.88
N SER A 229 3.80 -4.63 -10.82
CA SER A 229 2.87 -4.08 -9.84
C SER A 229 3.30 -2.67 -9.45
N PRO A 230 2.40 -1.82 -8.94
CA PRO A 230 2.78 -0.48 -8.48
C PRO A 230 3.88 -0.50 -7.42
N HIS A 231 3.91 -1.55 -6.60
CA HIS A 231 4.95 -1.72 -5.58
C HIS A 231 6.32 -2.05 -6.18
N MET A 232 6.36 -2.90 -7.21
CA MET A 232 7.61 -3.23 -7.91
C MET A 232 8.20 -2.03 -8.64
N LEU A 233 7.35 -1.22 -9.30
CA LEU A 233 7.77 0.00 -10.00
C LEU A 233 8.33 1.05 -9.03
N ARG A 234 7.73 1.20 -7.86
CA ARG A 234 8.18 2.14 -6.84
C ARG A 234 9.57 1.82 -6.25
N HIS A 235 10.00 0.59 -6.28
CA HIS A 235 11.29 0.12 -5.72
C HIS A 235 12.36 -0.09 -6.80
N TYR A 236 12.15 0.48 -7.96
CA TYR A 236 13.07 0.54 -9.09
C TYR A 236 14.33 1.37 -8.82
#